data_f940a4063cdc9cbd1e381b4021c32688
#
_entry.id   f940a4063cdc9cbd1e381b4021c32688
#
_cell.length_a   1.000
_cell.length_b   1.000
_cell.length_c   1.000
_cell.angle_alpha   90.00
_cell.angle_beta   90.00
_cell.angle_gamma   90.00
#
_symmetry.space_group_name_H-M   'P 1'
#
loop_
_entity.id
_entity.type
_entity.pdbx_description
1 polymer ?
#
loop_
_entity_poly.entity_id
_entity_poly.type
_entity_poly.pdbx_seq_one_letter_code
_entity_poly.pdbx_strand_id
1 'polypeptide(L)'
;MAIGFDALNQVYNHYLTEYAPKSNTALDTHKKSDLRSIYNSIIKLNKEAPLCILDTSDEAKQYAVSLKEQSRLFRNALISTKGSSESEQLLRQKVAYSTKESIASASYVGSESGDYAPSFTLSVERLASSQVNFGKAVPGDARISLAPDTYSFDLSVSDMNYEFQFQLKEDDTNREVMERLGRLITKSDVGLSAEVLPDHEGNVFLKLSSEATGKPDGKELQFEISDHNTSKKAGIVSYFGMDQVSQAPENALFEINHIEHTASSNTFTVEKAYEITLQGTSPDPDTVTEIGIKDDMENVHSLADSYNEYIGRIAQPQDAHTRSSQLLSEFSRISRHYAQALSSIGLSFTADGTLQVDDTQLSDAAQADAQTSLKPVQDFANAMLRKSNQVSLNPMEYVNKTIVAYKNPGKNYPSPYITSAYSGMLFNNYC
;
A
#
# COMPACT_ATOMS: atom_id res chain seq x y z
N MET A 1 -47.63 -24.94 -17.04
CA MET A 1 -46.68 -25.69 -16.21
C MET A 1 -45.91 -24.70 -15.36
N ALA A 2 -46.18 -24.68 -14.07
CA ALA A 2 -45.38 -23.90 -13.13
C ALA A 2 -44.06 -24.64 -12.97
N ILE A 3 -42.98 -24.08 -13.51
CA ILE A 3 -41.64 -24.54 -13.16
C ILE A 3 -41.51 -24.25 -11.68
N GLY A 4 -41.43 -25.33 -10.87
CA GLY A 4 -41.47 -25.23 -9.44
C GLY A 4 -40.34 -24.36 -8.93
N PHE A 5 -40.61 -23.53 -7.95
CA PHE A 5 -39.65 -22.66 -7.26
C PHE A 5 -38.39 -23.42 -6.78
N ASP A 6 -38.52 -24.74 -6.57
CA ASP A 6 -37.43 -25.64 -6.20
C ASP A 6 -36.40 -25.84 -7.32
N ALA A 7 -36.83 -25.91 -8.58
CA ALA A 7 -35.91 -26.10 -9.71
C ALA A 7 -35.06 -24.81 -9.96
N LEU A 8 -35.67 -23.64 -9.84
CA LEU A 8 -34.95 -22.35 -9.92
C LEU A 8 -34.00 -22.16 -8.75
N ASN A 9 -34.40 -22.58 -7.54
CA ASN A 9 -33.49 -22.53 -6.37
C ASN A 9 -32.33 -23.54 -6.49
N GLN A 10 -32.57 -24.73 -7.07
CA GLN A 10 -31.51 -25.71 -7.32
C GLN A 10 -30.51 -25.21 -8.38
N VAL A 11 -31.00 -24.67 -9.49
CA VAL A 11 -30.15 -24.07 -10.53
C VAL A 11 -29.33 -22.89 -9.97
N TYR A 12 -29.96 -22.03 -9.20
CA TYR A 12 -29.29 -20.88 -8.57
C TYR A 12 -28.25 -21.32 -7.53
N ASN A 13 -28.59 -22.31 -6.69
CA ASN A 13 -27.62 -22.84 -5.71
C ASN A 13 -26.45 -23.59 -6.40
N HIS A 14 -26.72 -24.31 -7.48
CA HIS A 14 -25.69 -24.99 -8.27
C HIS A 14 -24.74 -23.96 -8.90
N TYR A 15 -25.26 -22.92 -9.54
CA TYR A 15 -24.47 -21.84 -10.13
C TYR A 15 -23.60 -21.13 -9.09
N LEU A 16 -24.17 -20.76 -7.94
CA LEU A 16 -23.40 -20.10 -6.86
C LEU A 16 -22.35 -21.03 -6.23
N THR A 17 -22.56 -22.34 -6.24
CA THR A 17 -21.63 -23.30 -5.64
C THR A 17 -20.48 -23.65 -6.58
N GLU A 18 -20.75 -23.73 -7.88
CA GLU A 18 -19.79 -24.19 -8.90
C GLU A 18 -18.98 -23.04 -9.52
N TYR A 19 -19.60 -21.86 -9.69
CA TYR A 19 -19.00 -20.72 -10.40
C TYR A 19 -18.67 -19.53 -9.52
N ALA A 20 -19.08 -19.52 -8.24
CA ALA A 20 -18.64 -18.48 -7.34
C ALA A 20 -17.14 -18.62 -7.04
N PRO A 21 -16.36 -17.55 -7.07
CA PRO A 21 -14.94 -17.60 -6.73
C PRO A 21 -14.78 -18.19 -5.32
N LYS A 22 -13.94 -19.22 -5.21
CA LYS A 22 -13.70 -19.97 -3.95
C LYS A 22 -12.87 -19.19 -2.93
N SER A 23 -12.31 -18.05 -3.31
CA SER A 23 -11.56 -17.17 -2.43
C SER A 23 -12.39 -15.94 -2.07
N ASN A 24 -12.72 -15.77 -0.81
CA ASN A 24 -13.24 -14.50 -0.31
C ASN A 24 -12.12 -13.46 -0.35
N THR A 25 -11.98 -12.73 -1.46
CA THR A 25 -11.16 -11.54 -1.47
C THR A 25 -11.95 -10.38 -0.88
N ALA A 26 -11.27 -9.39 -0.31
CA ALA A 26 -11.90 -8.18 0.22
C ALA A 26 -12.74 -7.43 -0.83
N LEU A 27 -12.42 -7.63 -2.11
CA LEU A 27 -13.13 -7.07 -3.26
C LEU A 27 -14.33 -7.91 -3.71
N ASP A 28 -14.50 -9.12 -3.18
CA ASP A 28 -15.64 -9.97 -3.52
C ASP A 28 -16.86 -9.58 -2.69
N THR A 29 -17.68 -8.68 -3.26
CA THR A 29 -18.92 -8.19 -2.66
C THR A 29 -20.11 -9.09 -2.91
N HIS A 30 -19.95 -10.18 -3.65
CA HIS A 30 -21.02 -11.12 -4.00
C HIS A 30 -21.14 -12.23 -2.95
N LYS A 31 -21.31 -11.84 -1.68
CA LYS A 31 -21.63 -12.83 -0.65
C LYS A 31 -22.95 -13.52 -0.99
N LYS A 32 -22.97 -14.84 -0.92
CA LYS A 32 -24.17 -15.66 -1.18
C LYS A 32 -25.41 -15.19 -0.41
N SER A 33 -25.21 -14.69 0.82
CA SER A 33 -26.28 -14.11 1.67
C SER A 33 -26.88 -12.85 1.03
N ASP A 34 -26.06 -11.97 0.48
CA ASP A 34 -26.48 -10.69 -0.07
C ASP A 34 -27.21 -10.88 -1.40
N LEU A 35 -26.67 -11.74 -2.26
CA LEU A 35 -27.37 -12.13 -3.50
C LEU A 35 -28.72 -12.80 -3.19
N ARG A 36 -28.78 -13.65 -2.18
CA ARG A 36 -30.02 -14.30 -1.76
C ARG A 36 -31.02 -13.30 -1.17
N SER A 37 -30.56 -12.32 -0.41
CA SER A 37 -31.39 -11.24 0.13
C SER A 37 -31.99 -10.39 -0.99
N ILE A 38 -31.17 -10.01 -1.98
CA ILE A 38 -31.63 -9.24 -3.14
C ILE A 38 -32.59 -10.03 -3.98
N TYR A 39 -32.30 -11.30 -4.26
CA TYR A 39 -33.21 -12.19 -4.99
C TYR A 39 -34.56 -12.32 -4.28
N ASN A 40 -34.57 -12.56 -2.96
CA ASN A 40 -35.80 -12.62 -2.17
C ASN A 40 -36.56 -11.29 -2.17
N SER A 41 -35.85 -10.15 -2.15
CA SER A 41 -36.45 -8.81 -2.26
C SER A 41 -37.09 -8.60 -3.62
N ILE A 42 -36.44 -9.04 -4.71
CA ILE A 42 -36.99 -8.98 -6.07
C ILE A 42 -38.24 -9.84 -6.18
N ILE A 43 -38.24 -11.07 -5.62
CA ILE A 43 -39.41 -11.95 -5.63
C ILE A 43 -40.54 -11.35 -4.80
N LYS A 44 -40.24 -10.76 -3.65
CA LYS A 44 -41.25 -10.12 -2.79
C LYS A 44 -41.85 -8.91 -3.50
N LEU A 45 -41.03 -8.06 -4.11
CA LEU A 45 -41.47 -6.93 -4.92
C LEU A 45 -42.35 -7.39 -6.10
N ASN A 46 -42.00 -8.46 -6.82
CA ASN A 46 -42.81 -9.01 -7.91
C ASN A 46 -44.14 -9.58 -7.46
N LYS A 47 -44.24 -10.07 -6.21
CA LYS A 47 -45.50 -10.63 -5.66
C LYS A 47 -46.42 -9.55 -5.07
N GLU A 48 -45.85 -8.50 -4.47
CA GLU A 48 -46.60 -7.54 -3.65
C GLU A 48 -46.75 -6.17 -4.33
N ALA A 49 -45.89 -5.85 -5.33
CA ALA A 49 -45.91 -4.54 -5.97
C ALA A 49 -46.85 -4.52 -7.19
N PRO A 50 -47.51 -3.39 -7.44
CA PRO A 50 -48.21 -3.17 -8.69
C PRO A 50 -47.26 -3.27 -9.87
N LEU A 51 -47.72 -3.79 -10.99
CA LEU A 51 -46.93 -3.82 -12.24
C LEU A 51 -46.50 -2.39 -12.61
N CYS A 52 -45.21 -2.19 -12.73
CA CYS A 52 -44.63 -0.93 -13.13
C CYS A 52 -44.03 -1.05 -14.53
N ILE A 53 -44.25 -0.05 -15.35
CA ILE A 53 -43.48 0.16 -16.58
C ILE A 53 -42.25 1.01 -16.18
N LEU A 54 -41.05 0.50 -16.44
CA LEU A 54 -39.81 1.24 -16.24
C LEU A 54 -39.61 2.21 -17.40
N ASP A 55 -39.10 3.37 -17.10
CA ASP A 55 -38.58 4.29 -18.09
C ASP A 55 -37.32 3.66 -18.73
N THR A 56 -37.39 3.39 -20.03
CA THR A 56 -36.30 2.79 -20.82
C THR A 56 -35.71 3.77 -21.81
N SER A 57 -35.94 5.07 -21.63
CA SER A 57 -35.29 6.13 -22.42
C SER A 57 -33.75 6.01 -22.29
N ASP A 58 -33.05 6.56 -23.25
CA ASP A 58 -31.58 6.52 -23.22
C ASP A 58 -31.02 7.34 -22.06
N GLU A 59 -31.69 8.42 -21.68
CA GLU A 59 -31.38 9.21 -20.47
C GLU A 59 -31.51 8.38 -19.20
N ALA A 60 -32.59 7.60 -19.07
CA ALA A 60 -32.80 6.70 -17.92
C ALA A 60 -31.74 5.61 -17.84
N LYS A 61 -31.32 5.05 -18.98
CA LYS A 61 -30.23 4.07 -19.03
C LYS A 61 -28.90 4.69 -18.66
N GLN A 62 -28.56 5.87 -19.18
CA GLN A 62 -27.34 6.59 -18.83
C GLN A 62 -27.30 6.93 -17.33
N TYR A 63 -28.41 7.38 -16.76
CA TYR A 63 -28.52 7.62 -15.34
C TYR A 63 -28.27 6.34 -14.52
N ALA A 64 -28.90 5.23 -14.89
CA ALA A 64 -28.73 3.97 -14.20
C ALA A 64 -27.28 3.44 -14.29
N VAL A 65 -26.61 3.59 -15.43
CA VAL A 65 -25.20 3.24 -15.62
C VAL A 65 -24.32 4.13 -14.76
N SER A 66 -24.51 5.45 -14.80
CA SER A 66 -23.76 6.40 -13.98
C SER A 66 -23.93 6.10 -12.48
N LEU A 67 -25.16 5.87 -12.04
CA LEU A 67 -25.46 5.53 -10.63
C LEU A 67 -24.79 4.20 -10.23
N LYS A 68 -24.79 3.19 -11.09
CA LYS A 68 -24.10 1.93 -10.87
C LYS A 68 -22.58 2.15 -10.68
N GLU A 69 -21.96 2.91 -11.57
CA GLU A 69 -20.51 3.18 -11.51
C GLU A 69 -20.14 4.00 -10.27
N GLN A 70 -20.90 5.04 -9.94
CA GLN A 70 -20.66 5.84 -8.72
C GLN A 70 -20.82 5.01 -7.45
N SER A 71 -21.87 4.17 -7.39
CA SER A 71 -22.06 3.27 -6.26
C SER A 71 -20.97 2.21 -6.15
N ARG A 72 -20.41 1.77 -7.27
CA ARG A 72 -19.29 0.83 -7.31
C ARG A 72 -17.99 1.50 -6.83
N LEU A 73 -17.73 2.74 -7.25
CA LEU A 73 -16.57 3.51 -6.77
C LEU A 73 -16.64 3.73 -5.27
N PHE A 74 -17.78 4.20 -4.77
CA PHE A 74 -18.00 4.38 -3.34
C PHE A 74 -17.85 3.07 -2.55
N ARG A 75 -18.43 1.98 -3.05
CA ARG A 75 -18.24 0.65 -2.47
C ARG A 75 -16.78 0.23 -2.39
N ASN A 76 -16.02 0.44 -3.47
CA ASN A 76 -14.61 0.08 -3.51
C ASN A 76 -13.79 0.92 -2.51
N ALA A 77 -14.08 2.21 -2.38
CA ALA A 77 -13.48 3.06 -1.37
C ALA A 77 -13.80 2.57 0.06
N LEU A 78 -15.05 2.19 0.35
CA LEU A 78 -15.43 1.61 1.63
C LEU A 78 -14.73 0.28 1.94
N ILE A 79 -14.46 -0.54 0.91
CA ILE A 79 -13.76 -1.81 1.07
C ILE A 79 -12.26 -1.58 1.29
N SER A 80 -11.64 -0.64 0.56
CA SER A 80 -10.23 -0.31 0.74
C SER A 80 -9.95 0.22 2.14
N THR A 81 -10.86 1.02 2.68
CA THR A 81 -10.80 1.52 4.07
C THR A 81 -10.96 0.40 5.11
N LYS A 82 -11.59 -0.72 4.73
CA LYS A 82 -11.91 -1.83 5.63
C LYS A 82 -10.85 -2.94 5.67
N GLY A 83 -9.99 -3.04 4.64
CA GLY A 83 -9.02 -4.12 4.44
C GLY A 83 -9.62 -5.52 4.28
N SER A 84 -8.74 -6.49 4.05
CA SER A 84 -9.11 -7.87 3.67
C SER A 84 -9.43 -8.80 4.84
N SER A 85 -9.24 -8.40 6.07
CA SER A 85 -9.46 -9.25 7.25
C SER A 85 -10.61 -8.74 8.13
N GLU A 86 -11.28 -9.67 8.81
CA GLU A 86 -12.41 -9.44 9.71
C GLU A 86 -12.08 -8.58 10.95
N SER A 87 -10.88 -8.01 11.02
CA SER A 87 -10.40 -7.31 12.18
C SER A 87 -10.84 -5.84 12.21
N GLU A 88 -11.31 -5.43 13.36
CA GLU A 88 -11.63 -4.07 13.79
C GLU A 88 -10.47 -3.08 13.67
N GLN A 89 -9.30 -3.55 13.26
CA GLN A 89 -7.98 -2.95 13.28
C GLN A 89 -7.71 -1.89 12.20
N LEU A 90 -8.52 -1.80 11.15
CA LEU A 90 -8.23 -0.94 10.00
C LEU A 90 -8.67 0.50 10.14
N LEU A 91 -9.52 0.81 11.09
CA LEU A 91 -9.89 2.18 11.41
C LEU A 91 -8.86 2.87 12.33
N ARG A 92 -7.94 2.09 12.89
CA ARG A 92 -6.87 2.55 13.74
C ARG A 92 -5.58 1.85 13.33
N GLN A 93 -4.73 2.54 12.62
CA GLN A 93 -3.40 2.07 12.29
C GLN A 93 -2.39 2.78 13.17
N LYS A 94 -1.51 2.03 13.84
CA LYS A 94 -0.39 2.63 14.56
C LYS A 94 0.66 3.06 13.56
N VAL A 95 1.05 4.31 13.63
CA VAL A 95 2.10 4.88 12.79
C VAL A 95 3.15 5.50 13.70
N ALA A 96 4.41 5.19 13.44
CA ALA A 96 5.49 5.88 14.09
C ALA A 96 5.67 7.27 13.47
N TYR A 97 5.97 8.26 14.28
CA TYR A 97 6.29 9.61 13.86
C TYR A 97 7.65 10.04 14.37
N SER A 98 8.26 10.97 13.67
CA SER A 98 9.48 11.66 14.06
C SER A 98 9.23 13.17 14.03
N THR A 99 9.66 13.89 15.05
CA THR A 99 9.53 15.36 15.06
C THR A 99 10.51 16.05 14.12
N LYS A 100 11.59 15.37 13.72
CA LYS A 100 12.60 15.86 12.78
C LYS A 100 13.00 14.76 11.80
N GLU A 101 12.22 14.59 10.75
CA GLU A 101 12.46 13.57 9.71
C GLU A 101 13.81 13.74 9.00
N SER A 102 14.36 14.96 8.96
CA SER A 102 15.71 15.21 8.40
C SER A 102 16.83 14.58 9.22
N ILE A 103 16.61 14.23 10.47
CA ILE A 103 17.56 13.53 11.34
C ILE A 103 17.28 12.03 11.32
N ALA A 104 16.04 11.65 11.56
CA ALA A 104 15.63 10.25 11.54
C ALA A 104 14.17 10.11 11.13
N SER A 105 13.86 9.14 10.29
CA SER A 105 12.50 8.69 10.02
C SER A 105 12.19 7.42 10.82
N ALA A 106 10.93 7.22 11.13
CA ALA A 106 10.49 6.06 11.89
C ALA A 106 9.26 5.42 11.22
N SER A 107 9.22 4.09 11.19
CA SER A 107 8.05 3.31 10.80
C SER A 107 7.66 2.32 11.90
N TYR A 108 6.36 2.08 12.04
CA TYR A 108 5.87 1.12 13.03
C TYR A 108 5.88 -0.29 12.45
N VAL A 109 6.58 -1.20 13.11
CA VAL A 109 6.70 -2.63 12.73
C VAL A 109 6.25 -3.58 13.84
N GLY A 110 5.78 -3.01 14.96
CA GLY A 110 5.37 -3.77 16.14
C GLY A 110 4.02 -4.48 15.99
N SER A 111 3.69 -5.32 16.97
CA SER A 111 2.36 -5.91 17.11
C SER A 111 1.47 -5.01 17.97
N GLU A 112 0.16 -4.99 17.73
CA GLU A 112 -0.79 -4.15 18.46
C GLU A 112 -0.83 -4.39 19.97
N SER A 113 -0.49 -5.59 20.42
CA SER A 113 -0.45 -5.99 21.82
C SER A 113 0.95 -5.96 22.44
N GLY A 114 1.93 -5.35 21.76
CA GLY A 114 3.30 -5.27 22.24
C GLY A 114 3.46 -4.31 23.43
N ASP A 115 4.25 -4.70 24.42
CA ASP A 115 4.69 -3.83 25.52
C ASP A 115 5.94 -3.09 25.03
N TYR A 116 5.80 -1.85 24.61
CA TYR A 116 6.87 -0.97 24.11
C TYR A 116 6.64 0.46 24.61
N ALA A 117 7.73 1.24 24.70
CA ALA A 117 7.63 2.64 25.06
C ALA A 117 6.81 3.43 24.03
N PRO A 118 5.84 4.27 24.46
CA PRO A 118 5.01 5.06 23.55
C PRO A 118 5.80 6.13 22.79
N SER A 119 6.90 6.62 23.36
CA SER A 119 7.85 7.55 22.72
C SER A 119 9.20 7.50 23.40
N PHE A 120 10.23 7.95 22.69
CA PHE A 120 11.58 8.14 23.20
C PHE A 120 12.28 9.28 22.45
N THR A 121 13.37 9.78 23.01
CA THR A 121 14.20 10.80 22.39
C THR A 121 15.41 10.15 21.70
N LEU A 122 15.74 10.66 20.51
CA LEU A 122 16.88 10.23 19.70
C LEU A 122 17.77 11.44 19.40
N SER A 123 19.07 11.32 19.60
CA SER A 123 20.09 12.25 19.11
C SER A 123 21.12 11.47 18.30
N VAL A 124 21.55 11.98 17.14
CA VAL A 124 22.45 11.29 16.23
C VAL A 124 23.75 12.06 16.13
N GLU A 125 24.85 11.45 16.61
CA GLU A 125 26.16 12.05 16.53
C GLU A 125 26.83 11.77 15.18
N ARG A 126 26.73 10.52 14.70
CA ARG A 126 27.35 10.07 13.44
C ARG A 126 26.50 8.99 12.76
N LEU A 127 26.43 9.08 11.46
CA LEU A 127 25.83 8.03 10.62
C LEU A 127 26.81 6.89 10.38
N ALA A 128 26.29 5.69 10.17
CA ALA A 128 27.08 4.59 9.65
C ALA A 128 27.54 4.90 8.22
N SER A 129 28.81 4.65 7.94
CA SER A 129 29.40 4.87 6.63
C SER A 129 29.92 3.58 6.01
N SER A 130 29.90 3.51 4.68
CA SER A 130 30.47 2.41 3.91
C SER A 130 31.98 2.53 3.81
N GLN A 131 32.65 1.42 3.57
CA GLN A 131 34.05 1.43 3.17
C GLN A 131 34.16 1.89 1.72
N VAL A 132 35.16 2.78 1.46
CA VAL A 132 35.50 3.21 0.11
C VAL A 132 37.00 3.06 -0.11
N ASN A 133 37.35 2.34 -1.17
CA ASN A 133 38.71 2.27 -1.67
C ASN A 133 38.80 3.08 -2.97
N PHE A 134 39.75 4.00 -3.05
CA PHE A 134 40.11 4.69 -4.30
C PHE A 134 41.41 4.13 -4.87
N GLY A 135 41.32 3.61 -6.07
CA GLY A 135 42.49 3.23 -6.82
C GLY A 135 43.37 4.41 -7.24
N LYS A 136 44.54 4.11 -7.75
CA LYS A 136 45.46 5.12 -8.30
C LYS A 136 44.90 5.75 -9.57
N ALA A 137 45.04 7.05 -9.71
CA ALA A 137 44.76 7.75 -10.96
C ALA A 137 45.80 7.35 -12.03
N VAL A 138 45.33 6.83 -13.15
CA VAL A 138 46.16 6.45 -14.29
C VAL A 138 45.60 7.05 -15.58
N PRO A 139 46.46 7.38 -16.58
CA PRO A 139 45.96 7.88 -17.86
C PRO A 139 44.97 6.90 -18.52
N GLY A 140 43.73 7.35 -18.72
CA GLY A 140 42.63 6.44 -19.15
C GLY A 140 42.86 5.82 -20.52
N ASP A 141 43.31 6.62 -21.48
CA ASP A 141 43.49 6.22 -22.88
C ASP A 141 44.85 5.58 -23.15
N ALA A 142 45.77 5.54 -22.15
CA ALA A 142 47.05 4.84 -22.28
C ALA A 142 46.83 3.31 -22.23
N ARG A 143 47.63 2.60 -23.00
CA ARG A 143 47.68 1.13 -22.92
C ARG A 143 48.19 0.71 -21.55
N ILE A 144 47.56 -0.38 -21.03
CA ILE A 144 48.02 -0.95 -19.77
C ILE A 144 49.42 -1.52 -19.90
N SER A 145 50.28 -1.28 -18.90
CA SER A 145 51.67 -1.74 -18.94
C SER A 145 51.85 -3.20 -18.46
N LEU A 146 50.79 -3.87 -18.04
CA LEU A 146 50.82 -5.28 -17.71
C LEU A 146 50.80 -6.14 -18.98
N ALA A 147 51.49 -7.28 -18.95
CA ALA A 147 51.56 -8.18 -20.11
C ALA A 147 50.18 -8.85 -20.35
N PRO A 148 49.81 -9.08 -21.63
CA PRO A 148 48.58 -9.81 -21.95
C PRO A 148 48.61 -11.24 -21.36
N ASP A 149 47.60 -11.56 -20.54
CA ASP A 149 47.45 -12.87 -19.89
C ASP A 149 46.08 -12.97 -19.19
N THR A 150 45.79 -14.11 -18.57
CA THR A 150 44.70 -14.23 -17.63
C THR A 150 45.17 -13.82 -16.22
N TYR A 151 44.53 -12.83 -15.67
CA TYR A 151 44.80 -12.32 -14.31
C TYR A 151 43.71 -12.78 -13.37
N SER A 152 44.06 -12.96 -12.09
CA SER A 152 43.10 -13.14 -11.01
C SER A 152 43.48 -12.29 -9.81
N PHE A 153 42.49 -12.01 -8.98
CA PHE A 153 42.62 -11.35 -7.70
C PHE A 153 41.63 -11.91 -6.70
N ASP A 154 41.97 -11.85 -5.43
CA ASP A 154 41.12 -12.31 -4.34
C ASP A 154 40.37 -11.12 -3.73
N LEU A 155 39.10 -11.34 -3.42
CA LEU A 155 38.24 -10.40 -2.74
C LEU A 155 37.58 -11.11 -1.55
N SER A 156 37.86 -10.62 -0.35
CA SER A 156 37.22 -11.07 0.88
C SER A 156 36.14 -10.08 1.27
N VAL A 157 34.89 -10.53 1.41
CA VAL A 157 33.76 -9.71 1.88
C VAL A 157 33.11 -10.46 3.04
N SER A 158 33.03 -9.82 4.19
CA SER A 158 32.57 -10.45 5.42
C SER A 158 33.34 -11.76 5.69
N ASP A 159 32.70 -12.92 5.67
CA ASP A 159 33.35 -14.22 5.91
C ASP A 159 33.54 -15.04 4.63
N MET A 160 33.28 -14.43 3.47
CA MET A 160 33.39 -15.11 2.17
C MET A 160 34.59 -14.60 1.38
N ASN A 161 35.29 -15.53 0.73
CA ASN A 161 36.41 -15.24 -0.16
C ASN A 161 36.02 -15.60 -1.59
N TYR A 162 36.23 -14.67 -2.50
CA TYR A 162 35.94 -14.79 -3.91
C TYR A 162 37.21 -14.61 -4.71
N GLU A 163 37.45 -15.44 -5.71
CA GLU A 163 38.49 -15.26 -6.69
C GLU A 163 37.88 -14.78 -8.01
N PHE A 164 38.31 -13.64 -8.49
CA PHE A 164 37.90 -13.08 -9.76
C PHE A 164 38.97 -13.31 -10.81
N GLN A 165 38.56 -13.73 -12.00
CA GLN A 165 39.45 -13.94 -13.14
C GLN A 165 38.97 -13.14 -14.34
N PHE A 166 39.93 -12.54 -15.07
CA PHE A 166 39.64 -11.82 -16.29
C PHE A 166 40.80 -11.89 -17.24
N GLN A 167 40.57 -11.71 -18.54
CA GLN A 167 41.57 -11.72 -19.56
C GLN A 167 42.01 -10.30 -19.91
N LEU A 168 43.30 -10.07 -19.92
CA LEU A 168 43.93 -8.84 -20.39
C LEU A 168 44.44 -9.06 -21.82
N LYS A 169 44.13 -8.13 -22.74
CA LYS A 169 44.52 -8.16 -24.14
C LYS A 169 45.64 -7.14 -24.40
N GLU A 170 46.38 -7.32 -25.49
CA GLU A 170 47.54 -6.49 -25.86
C GLU A 170 47.17 -5.01 -26.11
N ASP A 171 45.97 -4.76 -26.63
CA ASP A 171 45.50 -3.41 -26.99
C ASP A 171 44.60 -2.76 -25.93
N ASP A 172 44.39 -3.41 -24.80
CA ASP A 172 43.53 -2.88 -23.74
C ASP A 172 44.07 -1.57 -23.16
N THR A 173 43.22 -0.55 -23.04
CA THR A 173 43.50 0.68 -22.32
C THR A 173 43.20 0.55 -20.83
N ASN A 174 43.78 1.41 -20.01
CA ASN A 174 43.51 1.43 -18.58
C ASN A 174 42.01 1.61 -18.29
N ARG A 175 41.33 2.50 -19.00
CA ARG A 175 39.90 2.75 -18.88
C ARG A 175 39.06 1.49 -19.17
N GLU A 176 39.33 0.82 -20.31
CA GLU A 176 38.58 -0.37 -20.70
C GLU A 176 38.73 -1.52 -19.69
N VAL A 177 39.95 -1.66 -19.14
CA VAL A 177 40.21 -2.67 -18.11
C VAL A 177 39.47 -2.34 -16.81
N MET A 178 39.55 -1.08 -16.33
CA MET A 178 38.83 -0.64 -15.13
C MET A 178 37.32 -0.78 -15.28
N GLU A 179 36.76 -0.40 -16.42
CA GLU A 179 35.32 -0.59 -16.69
C GLU A 179 34.92 -2.06 -16.73
N ARG A 180 35.79 -2.93 -17.25
CA ARG A 180 35.57 -4.38 -17.26
C ARG A 180 35.59 -4.95 -15.84
N LEU A 181 36.57 -4.54 -15.03
CA LEU A 181 36.68 -4.91 -13.61
C LEU A 181 35.47 -4.38 -12.82
N GLY A 182 35.10 -3.10 -13.04
CA GLY A 182 33.94 -2.51 -12.39
C GLY A 182 32.66 -3.27 -12.70
N ARG A 183 32.44 -3.61 -13.97
CA ARG A 183 31.27 -4.42 -14.36
C ARG A 183 31.35 -5.85 -13.79
N LEU A 184 32.52 -6.45 -13.70
CA LEU A 184 32.72 -7.80 -13.16
C LEU A 184 32.35 -7.82 -11.67
N ILE A 185 32.88 -6.90 -10.88
CA ILE A 185 32.65 -6.79 -9.43
C ILE A 185 31.18 -6.47 -9.16
N THR A 186 30.63 -5.42 -9.76
CA THR A 186 29.24 -5.00 -9.51
C THR A 186 28.21 -6.07 -9.93
N LYS A 187 28.41 -6.76 -11.06
CA LYS A 187 27.49 -7.80 -11.51
C LYS A 187 27.57 -9.10 -10.75
N SER A 188 28.63 -9.32 -10.00
CA SER A 188 28.79 -10.53 -9.18
C SER A 188 27.94 -10.52 -7.91
N ASP A 189 27.34 -9.37 -7.57
CA ASP A 189 26.43 -9.20 -6.41
C ASP A 189 27.04 -9.70 -5.09
N VAL A 190 28.32 -9.36 -4.88
CA VAL A 190 29.09 -9.75 -3.70
C VAL A 190 29.06 -8.70 -2.59
N GLY A 191 28.13 -7.75 -2.67
CA GLY A 191 28.00 -6.67 -1.70
C GLY A 191 28.96 -5.49 -1.93
N LEU A 192 29.53 -5.37 -3.15
CA LEU A 192 30.35 -4.23 -3.58
C LEU A 192 29.85 -3.61 -4.87
N SER A 193 29.94 -2.30 -4.92
CA SER A 193 29.81 -1.53 -6.15
C SER A 193 31.18 -1.01 -6.59
N ALA A 194 31.41 -0.98 -7.91
CA ALA A 194 32.64 -0.49 -8.50
C ALA A 194 32.32 0.52 -9.62
N GLU A 195 32.92 1.69 -9.54
CA GLU A 195 32.69 2.81 -10.45
C GLU A 195 34.01 3.38 -10.96
N VAL A 196 34.08 3.63 -12.26
CA VAL A 196 35.26 4.30 -12.88
C VAL A 196 34.97 5.80 -12.95
N LEU A 197 35.77 6.57 -12.26
CA LEU A 197 35.65 8.01 -12.20
C LEU A 197 36.82 8.70 -12.96
N PRO A 198 36.52 9.66 -13.84
CA PRO A 198 37.56 10.48 -14.47
C PRO A 198 37.99 11.63 -13.56
N ASP A 199 39.25 12.01 -13.66
CA ASP A 199 39.72 13.30 -13.13
C ASP A 199 39.69 14.40 -14.19
N HIS A 200 40.06 15.61 -13.79
CA HIS A 200 40.12 16.79 -14.70
C HIS A 200 41.27 16.75 -15.70
N GLU A 201 42.25 15.84 -15.53
CA GLU A 201 43.45 15.70 -16.37
C GLU A 201 43.32 14.55 -17.39
N GLY A 202 42.17 13.86 -17.44
CA GLY A 202 41.92 12.71 -18.32
C GLY A 202 42.40 11.37 -17.74
N ASN A 203 42.90 11.35 -16.50
CA ASN A 203 43.15 10.12 -15.80
C ASN A 203 41.82 9.49 -15.32
N VAL A 204 41.88 8.21 -15.03
CA VAL A 204 40.75 7.44 -14.45
C VAL A 204 41.24 6.70 -13.22
N PHE A 205 40.33 6.49 -12.28
CA PHE A 205 40.55 5.67 -11.12
C PHE A 205 39.32 4.81 -10.81
N LEU A 206 39.53 3.66 -10.24
CA LEU A 206 38.44 2.76 -9.84
C LEU A 206 38.09 3.04 -8.39
N LYS A 207 36.85 3.39 -8.15
CA LYS A 207 36.25 3.49 -6.82
C LYS A 207 35.55 2.20 -6.50
N LEU A 208 35.90 1.57 -5.40
CA LEU A 208 35.18 0.41 -4.83
C LEU A 208 34.45 0.88 -3.57
N SER A 209 33.18 0.55 -3.44
CA SER A 209 32.37 0.89 -2.27
C SER A 209 31.64 -0.33 -1.76
N SER A 210 31.64 -0.55 -0.44
CA SER A 210 30.78 -1.55 0.16
C SER A 210 29.33 -1.10 0.10
N GLU A 211 28.40 -2.02 -0.16
CA GLU A 211 26.95 -1.77 -0.07
C GLU A 211 26.51 -1.69 1.39
N ALA A 212 27.10 -2.55 2.23
CA ALA A 212 26.89 -2.48 3.67
C ALA A 212 27.67 -1.31 4.30
N THR A 213 27.07 -0.69 5.32
CA THR A 213 27.67 0.33 6.15
C THR A 213 28.18 -0.26 7.45
N GLY A 214 28.95 0.52 8.21
CA GLY A 214 29.45 0.16 9.53
C GLY A 214 30.56 -0.89 9.51
N LYS A 215 31.04 -1.23 10.66
CA LYS A 215 32.04 -2.29 10.85
C LYS A 215 31.37 -3.63 11.00
N PRO A 216 31.80 -4.68 10.30
CA PRO A 216 31.31 -6.03 10.55
C PRO A 216 31.81 -6.54 11.90
N ASP A 217 31.10 -7.49 12.48
CA ASP A 217 31.46 -8.07 13.77
C ASP A 217 32.87 -8.68 13.75
N GLY A 218 33.74 -8.15 14.64
CA GLY A 218 35.10 -8.65 14.81
C GLY A 218 36.09 -8.26 13.69
N LYS A 219 35.69 -7.37 12.75
CA LYS A 219 36.57 -6.90 11.68
C LYS A 219 36.60 -5.38 11.61
N GLU A 220 37.71 -4.84 11.10
CA GLU A 220 37.87 -3.39 10.91
C GLU A 220 37.39 -2.92 9.54
N LEU A 221 37.35 -3.83 8.55
CA LEU A 221 37.02 -3.54 7.17
C LEU A 221 35.86 -4.40 6.66
N GLN A 222 35.02 -3.85 5.79
CA GLN A 222 33.92 -4.56 5.13
C GLN A 222 34.43 -5.53 4.06
N PHE A 223 35.50 -5.13 3.37
CA PHE A 223 36.12 -5.95 2.36
C PHE A 223 37.63 -5.71 2.28
N GLU A 224 38.33 -6.74 1.84
CA GLU A 224 39.75 -6.70 1.50
C GLU A 224 39.95 -7.24 0.11
N ILE A 225 40.77 -6.58 -0.70
CA ILE A 225 41.10 -6.99 -2.05
C ILE A 225 42.64 -7.12 -2.17
N SER A 226 43.11 -8.20 -2.76
CA SER A 226 44.53 -8.49 -2.83
C SER A 226 44.93 -9.29 -4.06
N ASP A 227 46.21 -9.21 -4.42
CA ASP A 227 46.87 -10.08 -5.41
C ASP A 227 47.44 -11.37 -4.77
N HIS A 228 47.03 -11.71 -3.53
CA HIS A 228 47.49 -12.90 -2.81
C HIS A 228 46.57 -14.09 -3.10
N ASN A 229 47.17 -15.30 -3.00
CA ASN A 229 46.45 -16.59 -3.16
C ASN A 229 45.70 -16.76 -4.48
N THR A 230 46.04 -16.04 -5.51
CA THR A 230 45.42 -16.11 -6.84
C THR A 230 45.86 -17.38 -7.60
N SER A 231 44.92 -17.96 -8.36
CA SER A 231 45.17 -19.14 -9.19
C SER A 231 45.79 -18.80 -10.57
N LYS A 232 45.78 -17.52 -10.96
CA LYS A 232 46.31 -17.01 -12.23
C LYS A 232 47.37 -15.96 -11.97
N LYS A 233 47.68 -15.13 -12.98
CA LYS A 233 48.68 -14.10 -12.86
C LYS A 233 48.18 -13.01 -11.90
N ALA A 234 49.02 -12.62 -10.95
CA ALA A 234 48.78 -11.54 -10.00
C ALA A 234 49.29 -10.18 -10.48
N GLY A 235 48.88 -9.10 -9.85
CA GLY A 235 49.43 -7.78 -10.05
C GLY A 235 48.44 -6.70 -10.48
N ILE A 236 47.20 -7.02 -10.71
CA ILE A 236 46.16 -6.06 -11.13
C ILE A 236 45.73 -5.16 -9.98
N VAL A 237 45.61 -5.70 -8.77
CA VAL A 237 45.27 -4.92 -7.56
C VAL A 237 46.33 -3.89 -7.28
N SER A 238 47.58 -4.33 -7.26
CA SER A 238 48.75 -3.43 -7.03
C SER A 238 48.93 -2.39 -8.14
N TYR A 239 48.61 -2.77 -9.39
CA TYR A 239 48.71 -1.86 -10.52
C TYR A 239 47.74 -0.70 -10.44
N PHE A 240 46.46 -1.00 -10.16
CA PHE A 240 45.44 0.03 -10.00
C PHE A 240 45.30 0.56 -8.57
N GLY A 241 46.00 -0.01 -7.59
CA GLY A 241 45.94 0.40 -6.19
C GLY A 241 44.56 0.22 -5.54
N MET A 242 43.86 -0.86 -5.93
CA MET A 242 42.46 -1.14 -5.47
C MET A 242 42.38 -1.51 -3.98
N ASP A 243 43.50 -1.84 -3.35
CA ASP A 243 43.66 -2.16 -1.93
C ASP A 243 43.73 -0.94 -1.01
N GLN A 244 43.81 0.28 -1.58
CA GLN A 244 43.95 1.50 -0.80
C GLN A 244 42.65 1.94 -0.19
N VAL A 245 42.51 1.77 1.13
CA VAL A 245 41.33 2.24 1.90
C VAL A 245 41.40 3.75 2.02
N SER A 246 40.48 4.47 1.41
CA SER A 246 40.38 5.94 1.48
C SER A 246 39.36 6.36 2.55
N GLN A 247 38.33 5.57 2.78
CA GLN A 247 37.38 5.75 3.85
C GLN A 247 37.14 4.41 4.52
N ALA A 248 37.44 4.31 5.81
CA ALA A 248 37.10 3.14 6.61
C ALA A 248 35.62 3.13 6.92
N PRO A 249 35.01 1.96 7.08
CA PRO A 249 33.62 1.85 7.50
C PRO A 249 33.50 2.29 8.97
N GLU A 250 32.47 3.04 9.29
CA GLU A 250 32.19 3.49 10.66
C GLU A 250 30.76 3.15 11.06
N ASN A 251 30.56 2.74 12.31
CA ASN A 251 29.26 2.51 12.87
C ASN A 251 28.53 3.84 13.13
N ALA A 252 27.22 3.84 13.01
CA ALA A 252 26.39 4.91 13.53
C ALA A 252 26.59 5.02 15.04
N LEU A 253 26.63 6.25 15.53
CA LEU A 253 26.69 6.59 16.94
C LEU A 253 25.52 7.51 17.27
N PHE A 254 24.69 7.11 18.20
CA PHE A 254 23.47 7.83 18.56
C PHE A 254 23.08 7.55 20.02
N GLU A 255 22.25 8.40 20.59
CA GLU A 255 21.71 8.22 21.93
C GLU A 255 20.19 8.01 21.86
N ILE A 256 19.70 7.04 22.61
CA ILE A 256 18.28 6.85 22.90
C ILE A 256 18.06 7.14 24.38
N ASN A 257 17.20 8.11 24.70
CA ASN A 257 16.93 8.56 26.06
C ASN A 257 18.23 8.86 26.85
N HIS A 258 19.20 9.52 26.18
CA HIS A 258 20.53 9.85 26.73
C HIS A 258 21.41 8.63 27.05
N ILE A 259 21.12 7.48 26.46
CA ILE A 259 21.98 6.29 26.54
C ILE A 259 22.62 6.09 25.17
N GLU A 260 23.95 6.00 25.15
CA GLU A 260 24.72 5.82 23.92
C GLU A 260 24.52 4.40 23.34
N HIS A 261 24.30 4.37 22.02
CA HIS A 261 24.16 3.16 21.23
C HIS A 261 24.97 3.25 19.96
N THR A 262 25.35 2.09 19.44
CA THR A 262 26.02 1.96 18.13
C THR A 262 25.29 0.96 17.26
N ALA A 263 25.23 1.23 15.94
CA ALA A 263 24.68 0.31 14.97
C ALA A 263 25.56 0.27 13.72
N SER A 264 25.70 -0.90 13.13
CA SER A 264 26.43 -1.07 11.86
C SER A 264 25.64 -0.58 10.64
N SER A 265 24.33 -0.34 10.80
CA SER A 265 23.45 0.17 9.76
C SER A 265 22.78 1.46 10.19
N ASN A 266 22.44 2.32 9.21
CA ASN A 266 21.58 3.47 9.45
C ASN A 266 20.11 3.11 9.63
N THR A 267 19.72 1.86 9.32
CA THR A 267 18.38 1.34 9.57
C THR A 267 18.45 0.20 10.58
N PHE A 268 17.72 0.33 11.68
CA PHE A 268 17.69 -0.64 12.76
C PHE A 268 16.33 -0.63 13.48
N THR A 269 16.05 -1.67 14.25
CA THR A 269 14.80 -1.83 14.99
C THR A 269 15.00 -1.58 16.47
N VAL A 270 14.15 -0.73 17.06
CA VAL A 270 14.11 -0.45 18.51
C VAL A 270 12.86 -1.09 19.10
N GLU A 271 13.03 -1.79 20.26
CA GLU A 271 11.93 -2.45 21.01
C GLU A 271 11.03 -3.36 20.17
N LYS A 272 11.49 -3.81 18.98
CA LYS A 272 10.69 -4.61 18.04
C LYS A 272 9.40 -3.92 17.56
N ALA A 273 9.27 -2.64 17.80
CA ALA A 273 8.10 -1.83 17.46
C ALA A 273 8.42 -0.70 16.48
N TYR A 274 9.63 -0.19 16.52
CA TYR A 274 10.08 0.93 15.70
C TYR A 274 11.19 0.47 14.76
N GLU A 275 11.01 0.64 13.47
CA GLU A 275 12.09 0.62 12.49
C GLU A 275 12.52 2.07 12.25
N ILE A 276 13.77 2.38 12.59
CA ILE A 276 14.33 3.72 12.51
C ILE A 276 15.34 3.75 11.38
N THR A 277 15.27 4.80 10.56
CA THR A 277 16.28 5.10 9.54
C THR A 277 16.88 6.46 9.83
N LEU A 278 18.17 6.48 10.18
CA LEU A 278 18.95 7.69 10.37
C LEU A 278 19.21 8.35 9.02
N GLN A 279 18.90 9.64 8.90
CA GLN A 279 19.05 10.42 7.66
C GLN A 279 20.06 11.55 7.78
N GLY A 280 20.30 12.02 9.03
CA GLY A 280 21.22 13.11 9.30
C GLY A 280 21.74 13.09 10.73
N THR A 281 22.69 13.96 11.01
CA THR A 281 23.22 14.16 12.35
C THR A 281 22.50 15.29 13.08
N SER A 282 22.44 15.22 14.40
CA SER A 282 21.93 16.30 15.24
C SER A 282 22.91 17.48 15.20
N PRO A 283 22.45 18.73 15.05
CA PRO A 283 23.32 19.92 14.99
C PRO A 283 24.18 20.09 16.22
N ASP A 284 23.65 19.72 17.36
CA ASP A 284 24.29 19.71 18.66
C ASP A 284 23.77 18.54 19.52
N PRO A 285 24.53 18.10 20.56
CA PRO A 285 24.14 16.97 21.40
C PRO A 285 22.79 17.15 22.10
N ASP A 286 22.42 18.41 22.39
CA ASP A 286 21.15 18.73 23.07
C ASP A 286 19.96 18.74 22.07
N THR A 287 20.23 18.63 20.78
CA THR A 287 19.20 18.60 19.76
C THR A 287 18.64 17.17 19.61
N VAL A 288 17.58 16.89 20.36
CA VAL A 288 16.86 15.62 20.29
C VAL A 288 15.74 15.63 19.28
N THR A 289 15.47 14.46 18.72
CA THR A 289 14.30 14.15 17.90
C THR A 289 13.42 13.22 18.73
N GLU A 290 12.17 13.59 18.93
CA GLU A 290 11.20 12.70 19.56
C GLU A 290 10.66 11.73 18.49
N ILE A 291 10.72 10.45 18.79
CA ILE A 291 10.11 9.36 18.03
C ILE A 291 9.04 8.75 18.90
N GLY A 292 7.85 8.60 18.35
CA GLY A 292 6.72 8.05 19.09
C GLY A 292 5.75 7.33 18.17
N ILE A 293 4.73 6.72 18.78
CA ILE A 293 3.63 6.07 18.07
C ILE A 293 2.38 6.91 18.27
N LYS A 294 1.68 7.17 17.20
CA LYS A 294 0.34 7.75 17.19
C LYS A 294 -0.63 6.85 16.46
N ASP A 295 -1.89 6.97 16.80
CA ASP A 295 -2.93 6.33 16.02
C ASP A 295 -3.20 7.16 14.76
N ASP A 296 -3.12 6.51 13.61
CA ASP A 296 -3.47 7.13 12.33
C ASP A 296 -4.95 6.87 12.03
N MET A 297 -5.69 7.95 11.92
CA MET A 297 -7.13 7.95 11.60
C MET A 297 -7.40 8.28 10.13
N GLU A 298 -6.40 8.21 9.26
CA GLU A 298 -6.54 8.51 7.83
C GLU A 298 -7.66 7.70 7.17
N ASN A 299 -7.86 6.48 7.62
CA ASN A 299 -8.95 5.63 7.14
C ASN A 299 -10.34 6.17 7.52
N VAL A 300 -10.48 6.89 8.64
CA VAL A 300 -11.73 7.56 9.03
C VAL A 300 -11.97 8.79 8.14
N HIS A 301 -10.92 9.56 7.86
CA HIS A 301 -10.97 10.68 6.92
C HIS A 301 -11.31 10.20 5.51
N SER A 302 -10.64 9.17 5.01
CA SER A 302 -10.93 8.57 3.71
C SER A 302 -12.37 8.06 3.60
N LEU A 303 -12.92 7.51 4.68
CA LEU A 303 -14.33 7.13 4.76
C LEU A 303 -15.24 8.37 4.63
N ALA A 304 -14.94 9.44 5.37
CA ALA A 304 -15.72 10.67 5.35
C ALA A 304 -15.69 11.35 3.98
N ASP A 305 -14.52 11.44 3.37
CA ASP A 305 -14.32 12.01 2.04
C ASP A 305 -15.06 11.21 0.96
N SER A 306 -14.93 9.88 0.98
CA SER A 306 -15.63 9.00 0.04
C SER A 306 -17.15 9.09 0.18
N TYR A 307 -17.63 9.20 1.43
CA TYR A 307 -19.04 9.43 1.72
C TYR A 307 -19.50 10.79 1.18
N ASN A 308 -18.76 11.85 1.46
CA ASN A 308 -19.08 13.22 1.03
C ASN A 308 -19.10 13.34 -0.49
N GLU A 309 -18.12 12.77 -1.17
CA GLU A 309 -18.07 12.72 -2.62
C GLU A 309 -19.29 12.01 -3.20
N TYR A 310 -19.64 10.85 -2.66
CA TYR A 310 -20.80 10.11 -3.12
C TYR A 310 -22.11 10.84 -2.88
N ILE A 311 -22.32 11.40 -1.68
CA ILE A 311 -23.52 12.19 -1.34
C ILE A 311 -23.61 13.43 -2.23
N GLY A 312 -22.49 14.15 -2.43
CA GLY A 312 -22.45 15.29 -3.33
C GLY A 312 -22.84 14.95 -4.77
N ARG A 313 -22.44 13.79 -5.27
CA ARG A 313 -22.80 13.33 -6.62
C ARG A 313 -24.27 12.96 -6.75
N ILE A 314 -24.85 12.25 -5.77
CA ILE A 314 -26.28 11.86 -5.82
C ILE A 314 -27.23 13.01 -5.45
N ALA A 315 -26.73 14.06 -4.79
CA ALA A 315 -27.50 15.26 -4.46
C ALA A 315 -27.61 16.26 -5.62
N GLN A 316 -26.78 16.13 -6.67
CA GLN A 316 -26.88 16.99 -7.84
C GLN A 316 -28.25 16.83 -8.49
N PRO A 317 -28.96 17.94 -8.79
CA PRO A 317 -30.25 17.89 -9.44
C PRO A 317 -30.07 17.33 -10.86
N GLN A 318 -30.52 16.11 -11.04
CA GLN A 318 -30.64 15.52 -12.37
C GLN A 318 -32.10 15.69 -12.78
N ASP A 319 -32.33 16.64 -13.66
CA ASP A 319 -33.66 17.13 -14.06
C ASP A 319 -34.58 16.04 -14.65
N ALA A 320 -34.06 14.87 -14.95
CA ALA A 320 -34.79 13.79 -15.62
C ALA A 320 -35.43 12.77 -14.66
N HIS A 321 -35.00 12.66 -13.39
CA HIS A 321 -35.44 11.54 -12.55
C HIS A 321 -35.86 11.95 -11.14
N THR A 322 -37.17 11.99 -10.90
CA THR A 322 -37.79 12.30 -9.60
C THR A 322 -37.43 11.31 -8.47
N ARG A 323 -36.92 10.11 -8.84
CA ARG A 323 -36.53 9.08 -7.85
C ARG A 323 -35.11 9.20 -7.32
N SER A 324 -34.28 10.11 -7.83
CA SER A 324 -33.00 10.46 -7.24
C SER A 324 -33.15 10.97 -5.80
N SER A 325 -34.23 11.71 -5.52
CA SER A 325 -34.57 12.16 -4.16
C SER A 325 -34.86 11.00 -3.20
N GLN A 326 -35.40 9.88 -3.69
CA GLN A 326 -35.59 8.67 -2.89
C GLN A 326 -34.25 8.09 -2.44
N LEU A 327 -33.29 7.97 -3.35
CA LEU A 327 -31.95 7.49 -3.04
C LEU A 327 -31.29 8.33 -1.95
N LEU A 328 -31.30 9.66 -2.11
CA LEU A 328 -30.75 10.60 -1.12
C LEU A 328 -31.45 10.46 0.23
N SER A 329 -32.78 10.31 0.25
CA SER A 329 -33.52 10.12 1.49
C SER A 329 -33.19 8.82 2.21
N GLU A 330 -32.88 7.75 1.46
CA GLU A 330 -32.49 6.46 2.03
C GLU A 330 -31.11 6.52 2.65
N PHE A 331 -30.13 7.18 2.01
CA PHE A 331 -28.82 7.45 2.60
C PHE A 331 -28.92 8.37 3.83
N SER A 332 -29.68 9.45 3.76
CA SER A 332 -29.91 10.37 4.88
C SER A 332 -30.57 9.67 6.08
N ARG A 333 -31.40 8.65 5.85
CA ARG A 333 -32.00 7.87 6.94
C ARG A 333 -30.95 7.00 7.64
N ILE A 334 -30.02 6.42 6.90
CA ILE A 334 -28.90 5.68 7.49
C ILE A 334 -28.02 6.62 8.29
N SER A 335 -27.63 7.77 7.72
CA SER A 335 -26.79 8.76 8.39
C SER A 335 -27.43 9.26 9.69
N ARG A 336 -28.73 9.57 9.69
CA ARG A 336 -29.47 9.96 10.90
C ARG A 336 -29.52 8.88 11.97
N HIS A 337 -29.56 7.60 11.57
CA HIS A 337 -29.55 6.50 12.52
C HIS A 337 -28.24 6.44 13.31
N TYR A 338 -27.12 6.73 12.68
CA TYR A 338 -25.81 6.69 13.31
C TYR A 338 -25.35 8.06 13.85
N ALA A 339 -26.04 9.16 13.56
CA ALA A 339 -25.60 10.53 13.84
C ALA A 339 -25.22 10.73 15.31
N GLN A 340 -26.02 10.27 16.26
CA GLN A 340 -25.75 10.44 17.69
C GLN A 340 -24.52 9.66 18.13
N ALA A 341 -24.33 8.43 17.68
CA ALA A 341 -23.18 7.60 18.03
C ALA A 341 -21.91 8.13 17.38
N LEU A 342 -21.98 8.62 16.15
CA LEU A 342 -20.85 9.22 15.46
C LEU A 342 -20.45 10.56 16.07
N SER A 343 -21.41 11.41 16.46
CA SER A 343 -21.10 12.71 17.06
C SER A 343 -20.42 12.60 18.42
N SER A 344 -20.65 11.51 19.16
CA SER A 344 -19.97 11.27 20.43
C SER A 344 -18.45 10.97 20.29
N ILE A 345 -18.00 10.70 19.09
CA ILE A 345 -16.60 10.39 18.76
C ILE A 345 -15.98 11.37 17.76
N GLY A 346 -16.58 12.54 17.59
CA GLY A 346 -16.05 13.60 16.75
C GLY A 346 -16.47 13.55 15.26
N LEU A 347 -17.40 12.66 14.85
CA LEU A 347 -17.93 12.66 13.49
C LEU A 347 -19.33 13.25 13.46
N SER A 348 -19.53 14.40 12.85
CA SER A 348 -20.82 15.10 12.82
C SER A 348 -21.32 15.30 11.39
N PHE A 349 -22.66 15.25 11.22
CA PHE A 349 -23.28 15.57 9.93
C PHE A 349 -23.67 17.04 9.86
N THR A 350 -23.32 17.68 8.75
CA THR A 350 -23.75 19.04 8.43
C THR A 350 -25.22 19.08 8.00
N ALA A 351 -25.76 20.29 7.85
CA ALA A 351 -27.10 20.51 7.31
C ALA A 351 -27.26 19.97 5.89
N ASP A 352 -26.20 19.97 5.09
CA ASP A 352 -26.16 19.45 3.72
C ASP A 352 -26.00 17.93 3.66
N GLY A 353 -25.89 17.28 4.83
CA GLY A 353 -25.74 15.82 4.94
C GLY A 353 -24.32 15.30 4.71
N THR A 354 -23.31 16.18 4.63
CA THR A 354 -21.89 15.79 4.59
C THR A 354 -21.38 15.46 5.99
N LEU A 355 -20.37 14.60 6.06
CA LEU A 355 -19.72 14.17 7.29
C LEU A 355 -18.47 15.02 7.54
N GLN A 356 -18.35 15.58 8.73
CA GLN A 356 -17.18 16.31 9.22
C GLN A 356 -16.51 15.53 10.32
N VAL A 357 -15.18 15.58 10.38
CA VAL A 357 -14.34 14.91 11.37
C VAL A 357 -13.70 15.98 12.25
N ASP A 358 -13.81 15.80 13.55
CA ASP A 358 -13.08 16.56 14.57
C ASP A 358 -11.94 15.67 15.08
N ASP A 359 -10.72 15.97 14.66
CA ASP A 359 -9.53 15.18 14.96
C ASP A 359 -9.23 15.08 16.44
N THR A 360 -9.52 16.14 17.20
CA THR A 360 -9.25 16.18 18.63
C THR A 360 -10.18 15.20 19.36
N GLN A 361 -11.47 15.28 19.09
CA GLN A 361 -12.45 14.38 19.71
C GLN A 361 -12.28 12.93 19.25
N LEU A 362 -11.92 12.72 17.97
CA LEU A 362 -11.66 11.39 17.43
C LEU A 362 -10.45 10.75 18.08
N SER A 363 -9.36 11.51 18.24
CA SER A 363 -8.14 11.05 18.91
C SER A 363 -8.40 10.72 20.38
N ASP A 364 -9.10 11.58 21.10
CA ASP A 364 -9.47 11.35 22.51
C ASP A 364 -10.32 10.07 22.67
N ALA A 365 -11.30 9.88 21.79
CA ALA A 365 -12.15 8.69 21.80
C ALA A 365 -11.35 7.41 21.50
N ALA A 366 -10.39 7.48 20.57
CA ALA A 366 -9.52 6.35 20.24
C ALA A 366 -8.54 5.98 21.35
N GLN A 367 -8.04 6.98 22.09
CA GLN A 367 -7.12 6.75 23.23
C GLN A 367 -7.85 6.13 24.43
N ALA A 368 -9.12 6.48 24.67
CA ALA A 368 -9.88 5.98 25.81
C ALA A 368 -10.20 4.47 25.69
N ASP A 369 -10.75 4.04 24.58
CA ASP A 369 -11.04 2.63 24.24
C ASP A 369 -11.35 2.51 22.74
N ALA A 370 -10.34 2.24 21.94
CA ALA A 370 -10.49 2.22 20.48
C ALA A 370 -11.48 1.16 19.98
N GLN A 371 -11.53 -0.02 20.60
CA GLN A 371 -12.41 -1.10 20.16
C GLN A 371 -13.89 -0.73 20.29
N THR A 372 -14.26 -0.14 21.40
CA THR A 372 -15.65 0.24 21.68
C THR A 372 -16.00 1.56 21.01
N SER A 373 -15.07 2.53 21.04
CA SER A 373 -15.31 3.89 20.53
C SER A 373 -15.44 3.94 19.01
N LEU A 374 -14.63 3.18 18.26
CA LEU A 374 -14.68 3.20 16.78
C LEU A 374 -15.74 2.26 16.19
N LYS A 375 -16.41 1.44 16.99
CA LYS A 375 -17.47 0.56 16.54
C LYS A 375 -18.61 1.28 15.78
N PRO A 376 -19.08 2.46 16.18
CA PRO A 376 -20.09 3.20 15.40
C PRO A 376 -19.64 3.54 13.98
N VAL A 377 -18.33 3.84 13.78
CA VAL A 377 -17.77 4.11 12.45
C VAL A 377 -17.83 2.85 11.58
N GLN A 378 -17.46 1.69 12.14
CA GLN A 378 -17.53 0.42 11.44
C GLN A 378 -18.97 0.04 11.08
N ASP A 379 -19.90 0.19 12.02
CA ASP A 379 -21.30 -0.12 11.80
C ASP A 379 -21.91 0.80 10.72
N PHE A 380 -21.55 2.08 10.74
CA PHE A 380 -21.91 3.03 9.71
C PHE A 380 -21.34 2.65 8.34
N ALA A 381 -20.01 2.37 8.25
CA ALA A 381 -19.36 1.92 7.03
C ALA A 381 -19.99 0.64 6.46
N ASN A 382 -20.32 -0.31 7.34
CA ASN A 382 -21.01 -1.55 6.96
C ASN A 382 -22.43 -1.29 6.43
N ALA A 383 -23.14 -0.36 7.02
CA ALA A 383 -24.49 0.01 6.56
C ALA A 383 -24.42 0.70 5.19
N MET A 384 -23.45 1.61 5.00
CA MET A 384 -23.18 2.28 3.72
C MET A 384 -22.75 1.28 2.64
N LEU A 385 -21.88 0.33 2.98
CA LEU A 385 -21.45 -0.73 2.07
C LEU A 385 -22.64 -1.59 1.60
N ARG A 386 -23.49 -2.03 2.52
CA ARG A 386 -24.71 -2.79 2.15
C ARG A 386 -25.61 -1.99 1.23
N LYS A 387 -25.80 -0.70 1.53
CA LYS A 387 -26.65 0.17 0.70
C LYS A 387 -26.06 0.42 -0.68
N SER A 388 -24.79 0.73 -0.76
CA SER A 388 -24.05 0.91 -2.01
C SER A 388 -24.10 -0.35 -2.90
N ASN A 389 -23.92 -1.54 -2.31
CA ASN A 389 -24.09 -2.81 -3.01
C ASN A 389 -25.50 -2.97 -3.58
N GLN A 390 -26.53 -2.65 -2.80
CA GLN A 390 -27.92 -2.71 -3.25
C GLN A 390 -28.16 -1.81 -4.46
N VAL A 391 -27.67 -0.57 -4.40
CA VAL A 391 -27.79 0.40 -5.49
C VAL A 391 -27.03 -0.06 -6.74
N SER A 392 -25.80 -0.53 -6.58
CA SER A 392 -24.98 -1.04 -7.69
C SER A 392 -25.61 -2.25 -8.39
N LEU A 393 -26.27 -3.13 -7.64
CA LEU A 393 -26.95 -4.33 -8.18
C LEU A 393 -28.29 -4.01 -8.84
N ASN A 394 -29.02 -3.02 -8.35
CA ASN A 394 -30.32 -2.64 -8.89
C ASN A 394 -30.48 -1.12 -9.05
N PRO A 395 -29.70 -0.46 -9.93
CA PRO A 395 -29.80 0.97 -10.15
C PRO A 395 -31.14 1.39 -10.78
N MET A 396 -31.82 0.49 -11.49
CA MET A 396 -33.13 0.73 -12.07
C MET A 396 -34.25 0.93 -11.05
N GLU A 397 -34.00 0.66 -9.77
CA GLU A 397 -34.95 0.98 -8.70
C GLU A 397 -35.15 2.50 -8.56
N TYR A 398 -34.14 3.27 -8.90
CA TYR A 398 -34.10 4.73 -8.79
C TYR A 398 -34.42 5.46 -10.11
N VAL A 399 -34.78 4.72 -11.14
CA VAL A 399 -35.31 5.26 -12.38
C VAL A 399 -36.84 5.42 -12.27
N ASN A 400 -37.40 6.37 -13.03
CA ASN A 400 -38.84 6.62 -13.04
C ASN A 400 -39.62 5.37 -13.43
N LYS A 401 -40.69 5.09 -12.70
CA LYS A 401 -41.58 3.96 -12.90
C LYS A 401 -43.04 4.45 -13.01
N THR A 402 -43.72 4.08 -14.06
CA THR A 402 -45.15 4.31 -14.17
C THR A 402 -45.89 3.10 -13.63
N ILE A 403 -46.70 3.29 -12.60
CA ILE A 403 -47.52 2.23 -12.03
C ILE A 403 -48.72 1.98 -12.94
N VAL A 404 -48.84 0.77 -13.48
CA VAL A 404 -49.98 0.33 -14.26
C VAL A 404 -50.88 -0.47 -13.36
N ALA A 405 -52.00 0.10 -12.95
CA ALA A 405 -53.02 -0.59 -12.19
C ALA A 405 -53.84 -1.46 -13.12
N TYR A 406 -53.78 -2.79 -12.95
CA TYR A 406 -54.64 -3.72 -13.69
C TYR A 406 -55.94 -3.99 -12.91
N LYS A 407 -57.08 -3.90 -13.62
CA LYS A 407 -58.41 -4.10 -13.04
C LYS A 407 -58.70 -5.56 -12.63
N ASN A 408 -57.85 -6.55 -13.00
CA ASN A 408 -58.04 -7.97 -12.66
C ASN A 408 -56.71 -8.65 -12.32
N PRO A 409 -56.26 -8.63 -11.06
CA PRO A 409 -55.00 -9.21 -10.65
C PRO A 409 -54.90 -10.74 -10.82
N GLY A 410 -56.02 -11.46 -11.00
CA GLY A 410 -56.06 -12.93 -11.15
C GLY A 410 -55.64 -13.48 -12.53
N LYS A 411 -55.47 -12.66 -13.54
CA LYS A 411 -55.07 -13.06 -14.91
C LYS A 411 -53.74 -12.49 -15.39
N ASN A 412 -53.04 -11.77 -14.56
CA ASN A 412 -51.77 -11.12 -14.95
C ASN A 412 -50.58 -12.02 -14.65
N TYR A 413 -50.11 -12.74 -15.64
CA TYR A 413 -48.83 -13.38 -15.60
C TYR A 413 -47.74 -12.29 -15.66
N PRO A 414 -46.74 -12.28 -14.77
CA PRO A 414 -45.59 -11.39 -14.91
C PRO A 414 -44.94 -11.67 -16.28
N SER A 415 -44.77 -10.62 -17.08
CA SER A 415 -44.10 -10.78 -18.36
C SER A 415 -42.73 -11.43 -18.14
N PRO A 416 -42.41 -12.55 -18.81
CA PRO A 416 -41.10 -13.20 -18.66
C PRO A 416 -39.94 -12.30 -19.06
N TYR A 417 -40.22 -11.24 -19.82
CA TYR A 417 -39.19 -10.22 -20.22
C TYR A 417 -38.73 -9.31 -19.08
N ILE A 418 -39.57 -9.03 -18.07
CA ILE A 418 -39.17 -8.24 -16.89
C ILE A 418 -38.20 -9.07 -16.04
N THR A 419 -38.49 -10.34 -15.85
CA THR A 419 -37.58 -11.25 -15.15
C THR A 419 -36.30 -11.46 -15.90
N SER A 420 -36.30 -11.47 -17.23
CA SER A 420 -35.14 -11.57 -18.10
C SER A 420 -34.29 -10.30 -18.10
N ALA A 421 -34.88 -9.11 -18.02
CA ALA A 421 -34.11 -7.86 -17.91
C ALA A 421 -33.33 -7.78 -16.59
N TYR A 422 -33.94 -8.17 -15.47
CA TYR A 422 -33.27 -8.22 -14.18
C TYR A 422 -32.21 -9.33 -14.11
N SER A 423 -32.47 -10.50 -14.70
CA SER A 423 -31.47 -11.58 -14.75
C SER A 423 -30.32 -11.23 -15.70
N GLY A 424 -30.58 -10.57 -16.83
CA GLY A 424 -29.55 -10.07 -17.74
C GLY A 424 -28.62 -9.02 -17.09
N MET A 425 -29.14 -8.16 -16.22
CA MET A 425 -28.33 -7.20 -15.46
C MET A 425 -27.49 -7.90 -14.36
N LEU A 426 -27.97 -8.99 -13.79
CA LEU A 426 -27.21 -9.83 -12.86
C LEU A 426 -26.07 -10.59 -13.58
N PHE A 427 -26.33 -11.10 -14.78
CA PHE A 427 -25.34 -11.83 -15.58
C PHE A 427 -24.28 -10.94 -16.21
N ASN A 428 -24.60 -9.70 -16.55
CA ASN A 428 -23.63 -8.75 -17.14
C ASN A 428 -22.54 -8.28 -16.16
N ASN A 429 -22.58 -8.69 -14.92
CA ASN A 429 -21.56 -8.45 -13.92
C ASN A 429 -20.48 -9.56 -13.86
N TYR A 430 -20.61 -10.60 -14.68
CA TYR A 430 -19.70 -11.75 -14.74
C TYR A 430 -18.92 -11.84 -16.07
N CYS A 431 -19.04 -10.84 -16.95
CA CYS A 431 -18.25 -10.74 -18.18
C CYS A 431 -17.26 -9.61 -18.11
#